data_97b4f3071bd8efc407c9ce5d8b801a2a
#
_entry.id   97b4f3071bd8efc407c9ce5d8b801a2a
#
_cell.length_a   1.000
_cell.length_b   1.000
_cell.length_c   1.000
_cell.angle_alpha   90.00
_cell.angle_beta   90.00
_cell.angle_gamma   90.00
#
_symmetry.space_group_name_H-M   'P 1'
#
loop_
_entity.id
_entity.type
_entity.pdbx_description
1 polymer ?
#
loop_
_entity_poly.entity_id
_entity_poly.type
_entity_poly.pdbx_seq_one_letter_code
_entity_poly.pdbx_strand_id
1 'polypeptide(L)'
;MINIIQIKDLDAPELQIYYNLNEAQLFHYFEPKPGIFIAESPKVIERALDAGCVPMSFLMEKKHVETQAKEILARCEKLQSRDLTQKSLVYREDEHVIPVYVAEIEVLAKITGYQLTRGMLCAMYRPALSSVEQLCKNARRVAILENVVNPTNVGAIFRSAAALGMDAVLLTTGCSNPLYRRAIRVSMGTVFQVPWTYLGEETKPETVRNPDSEEEKEPGTGIERNLEPEEKADSGNWQKQLHELGFHTVAMALKEDSLSIDDPKLMNEDKLAIVLGTEGDGLAPETIAACDDTVCIPMAHGVDSLNVAAASAVAFWQLGRQAHKDNCCNMNSNYQLWE
;
A
#
# COMPACT_ATOMS: atom_id res chain seq x y z
N MET A 1 -13.48 1.93 -25.26
CA MET A 1 -13.41 3.22 -26.02
C MET A 1 -13.12 4.33 -25.04
N ILE A 2 -12.26 5.28 -25.37
CA ILE A 2 -11.97 6.47 -24.55
C ILE A 2 -12.86 7.62 -24.97
N ASN A 3 -13.41 8.37 -24.02
CA ASN A 3 -14.23 9.55 -24.26
C ASN A 3 -13.56 10.78 -23.63
N ILE A 4 -13.08 11.71 -24.46
CA ILE A 4 -12.45 12.95 -23.97
C ILE A 4 -13.52 13.99 -23.71
N ILE A 5 -13.58 14.47 -22.47
CA ILE A 5 -14.59 15.42 -21.99
C ILE A 5 -13.88 16.70 -21.53
N GLN A 6 -14.17 17.82 -22.19
CA GLN A 6 -13.63 19.13 -21.80
C GLN A 6 -14.38 19.65 -20.58
N ILE A 7 -13.66 19.86 -19.47
CA ILE A 7 -14.19 20.45 -18.24
C ILE A 7 -14.04 21.96 -18.29
N LYS A 8 -15.13 22.66 -18.04
CA LYS A 8 -15.18 24.13 -17.90
C LYS A 8 -15.51 24.57 -16.49
N ASP A 9 -16.21 23.71 -15.75
CA ASP A 9 -16.65 23.94 -14.38
C ASP A 9 -16.12 22.85 -13.46
N LEU A 10 -15.82 23.23 -12.21
CA LEU A 10 -15.29 22.35 -11.17
C LEU A 10 -16.38 21.62 -10.39
N ASP A 11 -17.61 22.13 -10.44
CA ASP A 11 -18.72 21.62 -9.65
C ASP A 11 -19.37 20.36 -10.26
N ALA A 12 -18.77 19.82 -11.34
CA ALA A 12 -19.23 18.59 -11.96
C ALA A 12 -19.12 17.40 -10.95
N PRO A 13 -20.22 16.70 -10.66
CA PRO A 13 -20.25 15.62 -9.66
C PRO A 13 -19.20 14.53 -9.92
N GLU A 14 -18.88 14.26 -11.16
CA GLU A 14 -17.93 13.23 -11.59
C GLU A 14 -16.49 13.55 -11.18
N LEU A 15 -16.19 14.81 -10.89
CA LEU A 15 -14.85 15.25 -10.48
C LEU A 15 -14.63 15.17 -8.97
N GLN A 16 -15.68 15.04 -8.17
CA GLN A 16 -15.60 15.03 -6.69
C GLN A 16 -14.66 13.96 -6.17
N ILE A 17 -14.57 12.81 -6.85
CA ILE A 17 -13.65 11.71 -6.49
C ILE A 17 -12.18 12.13 -6.48
N TYR A 18 -11.82 13.17 -7.22
CA TYR A 18 -10.44 13.62 -7.34
C TYR A 18 -10.01 14.63 -6.28
N TYR A 19 -10.95 15.38 -5.69
CA TYR A 19 -10.59 16.49 -4.79
C TYR A 19 -11.46 16.64 -3.53
N ASN A 20 -12.69 16.11 -3.52
CA ASN A 20 -13.64 16.34 -2.42
C ASN A 20 -13.84 15.12 -1.52
N LEU A 21 -13.61 13.90 -2.03
CA LEU A 21 -13.76 12.69 -1.25
C LEU A 21 -12.46 12.36 -0.52
N ASN A 22 -12.59 12.05 0.78
CA ASN A 22 -11.48 11.54 1.56
C ASN A 22 -11.22 10.04 1.28
N GLU A 23 -10.13 9.49 1.84
CA GLU A 23 -9.70 8.11 1.61
C GLU A 23 -10.75 7.08 2.05
N ALA A 24 -11.46 7.33 3.16
CA ALA A 24 -12.51 6.45 3.63
C ALA A 24 -13.70 6.43 2.67
N GLN A 25 -14.13 7.60 2.18
CA GLN A 25 -15.21 7.70 1.19
C GLN A 25 -14.85 7.04 -0.14
N LEU A 26 -13.60 7.16 -0.58
CA LEU A 26 -13.12 6.45 -1.77
C LEU A 26 -13.09 4.94 -1.56
N PHE A 27 -12.70 4.49 -0.35
CA PHE A 27 -12.68 3.08 0.01
C PHE A 27 -14.09 2.46 -0.05
N HIS A 28 -15.11 3.16 0.45
CA HIS A 28 -16.50 2.72 0.52
C HIS A 28 -17.35 3.16 -0.69
N TYR A 29 -16.75 3.66 -1.75
CA TYR A 29 -17.44 4.30 -2.88
C TYR A 29 -18.51 3.43 -3.53
N PHE A 30 -18.33 2.12 -3.56
CA PHE A 30 -19.28 1.16 -4.14
C PHE A 30 -19.82 0.14 -3.12
N GLU A 31 -19.79 0.46 -1.82
CA GLU A 31 -20.22 -0.47 -0.77
C GLU A 31 -21.55 -1.19 -1.11
N PRO A 32 -21.68 -2.52 -0.95
CA PRO A 32 -20.71 -3.44 -0.31
C PRO A 32 -19.57 -3.93 -1.22
N LYS A 33 -19.49 -3.47 -2.46
CA LYS A 33 -18.38 -3.79 -3.36
C LYS A 33 -17.16 -2.94 -3.00
N PRO A 34 -15.92 -3.42 -3.30
CA PRO A 34 -14.71 -2.62 -3.09
C PRO A 34 -14.80 -1.27 -3.79
N GLY A 35 -14.28 -0.23 -3.16
CA GLY A 35 -14.30 1.13 -3.68
C GLY A 35 -13.25 1.40 -4.76
N ILE A 36 -12.74 2.62 -4.74
CA ILE A 36 -11.75 3.11 -5.70
C ILE A 36 -10.51 3.64 -4.98
N PHE A 37 -9.46 3.90 -5.73
CA PHE A 37 -8.29 4.65 -5.29
C PHE A 37 -7.83 5.60 -6.41
N ILE A 38 -7.02 6.59 -6.04
CA ILE A 38 -6.49 7.58 -6.99
C ILE A 38 -4.99 7.34 -7.19
N ALA A 39 -4.59 7.03 -8.42
CA ALA A 39 -3.21 6.97 -8.87
C ALA A 39 -2.79 8.33 -9.45
N GLU A 40 -1.65 8.86 -9.01
CA GLU A 40 -1.11 10.15 -9.45
C GLU A 40 0.22 9.95 -10.18
N SER A 41 0.35 10.48 -11.36
CA SER A 41 1.47 10.46 -12.29
C SER A 41 1.48 9.28 -13.28
N PRO A 42 2.04 9.47 -14.50
CA PRO A 42 2.12 8.43 -15.52
C PRO A 42 2.77 7.15 -14.99
N LYS A 43 3.92 7.27 -14.31
CA LYS A 43 4.69 6.12 -13.79
C LYS A 43 3.90 5.25 -12.79
N VAL A 44 3.13 5.89 -11.91
CA VAL A 44 2.30 5.19 -10.92
C VAL A 44 1.13 4.50 -11.61
N ILE A 45 0.49 5.17 -12.57
CA ILE A 45 -0.63 4.61 -13.34
C ILE A 45 -0.17 3.41 -14.18
N GLU A 46 0.99 3.49 -14.84
CA GLU A 46 1.58 2.36 -15.56
C GLU A 46 1.78 1.15 -14.65
N ARG A 47 2.36 1.34 -13.45
CA ARG A 47 2.56 0.26 -12.46
C ARG A 47 1.24 -0.36 -12.00
N ALA A 48 0.22 0.46 -11.78
CA ALA A 48 -1.11 -0.04 -11.44
C ALA A 48 -1.72 -0.86 -12.59
N LEU A 49 -1.61 -0.38 -13.83
CA LEU A 49 -2.03 -1.13 -15.02
C LEU A 49 -1.25 -2.43 -15.22
N ASP A 50 0.06 -2.43 -14.92
CA ASP A 50 0.90 -3.65 -14.97
C ASP A 50 0.45 -4.68 -13.95
N ALA A 51 -0.02 -4.22 -12.79
CA ALA A 51 -0.62 -5.08 -11.75
C ALA A 51 -2.07 -5.53 -12.06
N GLY A 52 -2.62 -5.12 -13.21
CA GLY A 52 -3.98 -5.50 -13.62
C GLY A 52 -5.09 -4.63 -13.02
N CYS A 53 -4.77 -3.48 -12.41
CA CYS A 53 -5.79 -2.54 -11.94
C CYS A 53 -6.57 -1.96 -13.13
N VAL A 54 -7.88 -1.79 -12.94
CA VAL A 54 -8.79 -1.31 -13.98
C VAL A 54 -9.08 0.16 -13.80
N PRO A 55 -8.81 1.02 -14.80
CA PRO A 55 -9.12 2.44 -14.74
C PRO A 55 -10.63 2.69 -14.82
N MET A 56 -11.13 3.58 -13.97
CA MET A 56 -12.50 4.09 -13.98
C MET A 56 -12.60 5.38 -14.79
N SER A 57 -11.70 6.33 -14.55
CA SER A 57 -11.66 7.61 -15.25
C SER A 57 -10.28 8.26 -15.12
N PHE A 58 -10.02 9.28 -15.94
CA PHE A 58 -8.80 10.10 -15.89
C PHE A 58 -9.14 11.57 -15.71
N LEU A 59 -8.23 12.31 -15.06
CA LEU A 59 -8.25 13.78 -14.99
C LEU A 59 -6.84 14.30 -15.27
N MET A 60 -6.72 15.20 -16.27
CA MET A 60 -5.42 15.72 -16.69
C MET A 60 -5.51 17.06 -17.41
N GLU A 61 -4.38 17.73 -17.56
CA GLU A 61 -4.27 18.87 -18.44
C GLU A 61 -4.38 18.44 -19.91
N LYS A 62 -5.08 19.22 -20.72
CA LYS A 62 -5.36 18.89 -22.13
C LYS A 62 -4.11 18.55 -22.94
N LYS A 63 -2.98 19.24 -22.70
CA LYS A 63 -1.70 18.97 -23.40
C LYS A 63 -1.15 17.56 -23.14
N HIS A 64 -1.52 16.93 -22.02
CA HIS A 64 -1.00 15.60 -21.67
C HIS A 64 -1.66 14.46 -22.44
N VAL A 65 -2.84 14.67 -23.03
CA VAL A 65 -3.54 13.66 -23.84
C VAL A 65 -2.65 13.13 -24.97
N GLU A 66 -2.00 14.06 -25.70
CA GLU A 66 -1.14 13.72 -26.84
C GLU A 66 0.36 13.55 -26.47
N THR A 67 0.69 13.70 -25.19
CA THR A 67 2.07 13.58 -24.71
C THR A 67 2.19 12.45 -23.68
N GLN A 68 2.24 12.76 -22.40
CA GLN A 68 2.51 11.80 -21.32
C GLN A 68 1.42 10.71 -21.17
N ALA A 69 0.16 11.01 -21.50
CA ALA A 69 -0.95 10.08 -21.37
C ALA A 69 -1.18 9.21 -22.62
N LYS A 70 -0.61 9.58 -23.77
CA LYS A 70 -0.90 8.95 -25.07
C LYS A 70 -0.76 7.43 -25.05
N GLU A 71 0.36 6.92 -24.56
CA GLU A 71 0.63 5.47 -24.52
C GLU A 71 -0.26 4.76 -23.48
N ILE A 72 -0.50 5.40 -22.34
CA ILE A 72 -1.39 4.89 -21.29
C ILE A 72 -2.82 4.75 -21.80
N LEU A 73 -3.35 5.79 -22.45
CA LEU A 73 -4.69 5.79 -23.01
C LEU A 73 -4.84 4.74 -24.13
N ALA A 74 -3.88 4.65 -25.03
CA ALA A 74 -3.86 3.63 -26.07
C ALA A 74 -3.80 2.20 -25.50
N ARG A 75 -3.07 2.00 -24.39
CA ARG A 75 -3.06 0.73 -23.64
C ARG A 75 -4.43 0.42 -23.06
N CYS A 76 -5.10 1.40 -22.44
CA CYS A 76 -6.45 1.22 -21.88
C CYS A 76 -7.48 0.84 -22.96
N GLU A 77 -7.40 1.40 -24.16
CA GLU A 77 -8.27 1.01 -25.28
C GLU A 77 -8.05 -0.45 -25.70
N LYS A 78 -6.80 -0.89 -25.78
CA LYS A 78 -6.45 -2.28 -26.11
C LYS A 78 -6.89 -3.28 -25.04
N LEU A 79 -6.85 -2.91 -23.75
CA LEU A 79 -7.33 -3.75 -22.66
C LEU A 79 -8.85 -3.95 -22.70
N GLN A 80 -9.59 -2.95 -23.18
CA GLN A 80 -11.05 -3.06 -23.37
C GLN A 80 -11.45 -3.94 -24.55
N SER A 81 -10.62 -4.06 -25.58
CA SER A 81 -10.87 -4.90 -26.76
C SER A 81 -10.48 -6.36 -26.56
N ARG A 82 -9.67 -6.65 -25.57
CA ARG A 82 -9.35 -8.04 -25.16
C ARG A 82 -10.30 -8.44 -24.05
N ASP A 83 -11.09 -9.48 -24.31
CA ASP A 83 -12.01 -10.09 -23.36
C ASP A 83 -11.52 -9.97 -21.91
N LEU A 84 -12.16 -9.09 -21.16
CA LEU A 84 -11.98 -8.96 -19.71
C LEU A 84 -12.69 -10.14 -19.02
N THR A 85 -12.55 -11.34 -19.56
CA THR A 85 -13.05 -12.57 -18.98
C THR A 85 -12.29 -12.87 -17.70
N GLN A 86 -13.01 -12.81 -16.61
CA GLN A 86 -12.89 -13.50 -15.33
C GLN A 86 -12.40 -12.75 -14.07
N LYS A 87 -11.69 -11.65 -14.11
CA LYS A 87 -11.32 -11.00 -12.82
C LYS A 87 -11.86 -9.57 -12.59
N SER A 88 -12.36 -8.90 -13.62
CA SER A 88 -12.88 -7.53 -13.53
C SER A 88 -14.40 -7.41 -13.67
N LEU A 89 -15.11 -8.52 -13.77
CA LEU A 89 -16.58 -8.57 -13.99
C LEU A 89 -17.42 -8.04 -12.81
N VAL A 90 -16.82 -7.71 -11.68
CA VAL A 90 -17.56 -7.23 -10.50
C VAL A 90 -18.10 -5.81 -10.68
N TYR A 91 -17.56 -5.03 -11.64
CA TYR A 91 -17.78 -3.58 -11.68
C TYR A 91 -18.45 -3.03 -12.94
N ARG A 92 -18.71 -3.83 -13.99
CA ARG A 92 -19.31 -3.32 -15.23
C ARG A 92 -20.39 -4.24 -15.76
N GLU A 93 -21.62 -3.81 -15.63
CA GLU A 93 -22.76 -4.38 -16.38
C GLU A 93 -23.04 -3.63 -17.69
N ASP A 94 -22.59 -2.35 -17.83
CA ASP A 94 -22.89 -1.53 -19.02
C ASP A 94 -21.70 -0.69 -19.50
N GLU A 95 -21.52 -0.69 -20.82
CA GLU A 95 -20.69 0.12 -21.71
C GLU A 95 -19.28 0.55 -21.27
N HIS A 96 -18.31 -0.01 -21.97
CA HIS A 96 -16.84 0.08 -21.84
C HIS A 96 -16.24 1.44 -22.26
N VAL A 97 -16.78 2.57 -21.83
CA VAL A 97 -16.24 3.89 -22.13
C VAL A 97 -15.53 4.44 -20.91
N ILE A 98 -14.21 4.74 -21.02
CA ILE A 98 -13.45 5.39 -19.95
C ILE A 98 -13.47 6.90 -20.21
N PRO A 99 -14.10 7.72 -19.34
CA PRO A 99 -14.05 9.17 -19.46
C PRO A 99 -12.65 9.70 -19.14
N VAL A 100 -12.18 10.61 -19.98
CA VAL A 100 -10.94 11.35 -19.81
C VAL A 100 -11.30 12.83 -19.68
N TYR A 101 -11.34 13.30 -18.46
CA TYR A 101 -11.63 14.68 -18.15
C TYR A 101 -10.40 15.54 -18.40
N VAL A 102 -10.54 16.58 -19.25
CA VAL A 102 -9.44 17.48 -19.57
C VAL A 102 -9.80 18.92 -19.23
N ALA A 103 -8.87 19.63 -18.65
CA ALA A 103 -9.02 21.05 -18.31
C ALA A 103 -7.70 21.80 -18.52
N GLU A 104 -7.79 23.12 -18.51
CA GLU A 104 -6.61 23.99 -18.45
C GLU A 104 -5.98 23.95 -17.05
N ILE A 105 -4.69 24.27 -16.94
CA ILE A 105 -3.93 24.13 -15.69
C ILE A 105 -4.49 25.00 -14.57
N GLU A 106 -5.03 26.16 -14.89
CA GLU A 106 -5.63 27.09 -13.92
C GLU A 106 -6.89 26.49 -13.28
N VAL A 107 -7.64 25.71 -14.03
CA VAL A 107 -8.84 25.00 -13.57
C VAL A 107 -8.41 23.84 -12.67
N LEU A 108 -7.43 23.05 -13.10
CA LEU A 108 -6.91 21.92 -12.32
C LEU A 108 -6.27 22.36 -11.00
N ALA A 109 -5.55 23.47 -10.98
CA ALA A 109 -4.95 24.00 -9.76
C ALA A 109 -6.00 24.38 -8.70
N LYS A 110 -7.18 24.81 -9.10
CA LYS A 110 -8.31 25.09 -8.19
C LYS A 110 -8.91 23.80 -7.62
N ILE A 111 -8.96 22.71 -8.39
CA ILE A 111 -9.50 21.41 -7.98
C ILE A 111 -8.61 20.78 -6.91
N THR A 112 -7.33 20.76 -7.12
CA THR A 112 -6.39 20.01 -6.27
C THR A 112 -5.85 20.82 -5.08
N GLY A 113 -6.16 22.13 -5.03
CA GLY A 113 -5.59 23.05 -4.05
C GLY A 113 -4.08 23.28 -4.21
N TYR A 114 -3.45 22.59 -5.15
CA TYR A 114 -2.04 22.74 -5.54
C TYR A 114 -1.88 22.48 -7.04
N GLN A 115 -0.80 22.94 -7.63
CA GLN A 115 -0.52 22.61 -9.03
C GLN A 115 -0.33 21.10 -9.18
N LEU A 116 -1.05 20.48 -10.12
CA LEU A 116 -0.83 19.10 -10.55
C LEU A 116 0.57 18.96 -11.15
N THR A 117 1.57 18.91 -10.28
CA THR A 117 2.99 18.90 -10.67
C THR A 117 3.40 17.65 -11.43
N ARG A 118 2.54 16.61 -11.43
CA ARG A 118 2.82 15.29 -12.01
C ARG A 118 1.92 14.87 -13.17
N GLY A 119 1.20 15.81 -13.75
CA GLY A 119 0.60 15.70 -15.08
C GLY A 119 -0.79 15.06 -15.15
N MET A 120 -1.10 13.96 -14.42
CA MET A 120 -2.36 13.27 -14.54
C MET A 120 -2.76 12.50 -13.27
N LEU A 121 -4.08 12.38 -13.08
CA LEU A 121 -4.72 11.53 -12.07
C LEU A 121 -5.53 10.44 -12.78
N CYS A 122 -5.61 9.27 -12.18
CA CYS A 122 -6.48 8.18 -12.60
C CYS A 122 -7.22 7.62 -11.40
N ALA A 123 -8.55 7.62 -11.45
CA ALA A 123 -9.37 6.84 -10.54
C ALA A 123 -9.41 5.40 -11.04
N MET A 124 -9.14 4.45 -10.15
CA MET A 124 -9.08 3.02 -10.47
C MET A 124 -9.88 2.21 -9.48
N TYR A 125 -10.48 1.12 -9.94
CA TYR A 125 -11.14 0.16 -9.07
C TYR A 125 -10.13 -0.57 -8.19
N ARG A 126 -10.49 -0.78 -6.91
CA ARG A 126 -9.68 -1.57 -5.99
C ARG A 126 -9.67 -3.04 -6.41
N PRO A 127 -8.50 -3.68 -6.53
CA PRO A 127 -8.42 -5.10 -6.84
C PRO A 127 -8.88 -5.93 -5.63
N ALA A 128 -9.40 -7.12 -5.89
CA ALA A 128 -9.58 -8.13 -4.86
C ALA A 128 -8.21 -8.56 -4.31
N LEU A 129 -8.09 -8.70 -2.99
CA LEU A 129 -6.87 -9.17 -2.35
C LEU A 129 -6.83 -10.71 -2.39
N SER A 130 -5.63 -11.26 -2.54
CA SER A 130 -5.38 -12.69 -2.41
C SER A 130 -5.36 -13.10 -0.93
N SER A 131 -5.64 -14.37 -0.63
CA SER A 131 -5.48 -14.87 0.75
C SER A 131 -4.01 -14.96 1.16
N VAL A 132 -3.76 -15.01 2.46
CA VAL A 132 -2.41 -15.16 3.03
C VAL A 132 -1.73 -16.41 2.48
N GLU A 133 -2.47 -17.53 2.40
CA GLU A 133 -1.96 -18.80 1.89
C GLU A 133 -1.53 -18.69 0.42
N GLN A 134 -2.34 -18.01 -0.41
CA GLN A 134 -2.02 -17.81 -1.82
C GLN A 134 -0.75 -16.99 -2.01
N LEU A 135 -0.59 -15.90 -1.23
CA LEU A 135 0.58 -15.03 -1.28
C LEU A 135 1.84 -15.73 -0.74
N CYS A 136 1.70 -16.47 0.34
CA CYS A 136 2.83 -17.09 1.04
C CYS A 136 3.25 -18.46 0.46
N LYS A 137 2.48 -19.04 -0.47
CA LYS A 137 2.75 -20.37 -1.03
C LYS A 137 4.19 -20.55 -1.52
N ASN A 138 4.69 -19.59 -2.27
CA ASN A 138 6.04 -19.63 -2.86
C ASN A 138 6.95 -18.53 -2.27
N ALA A 139 6.45 -17.77 -1.30
CA ALA A 139 7.21 -16.71 -0.67
C ALA A 139 8.25 -17.29 0.28
N ARG A 140 9.40 -16.65 0.36
CA ARG A 140 10.50 -16.98 1.28
C ARG A 140 10.81 -15.83 2.24
N ARG A 141 10.54 -14.60 1.83
CA ARG A 141 10.78 -13.38 2.61
C ARG A 141 9.53 -12.53 2.61
N VAL A 142 8.85 -12.46 3.74
CA VAL A 142 7.65 -11.64 3.90
C VAL A 142 7.87 -10.60 4.99
N ALA A 143 7.30 -9.41 4.78
CA ALA A 143 7.24 -8.38 5.80
C ALA A 143 5.84 -8.36 6.42
N ILE A 144 5.77 -8.21 7.74
CA ILE A 144 4.53 -8.05 8.48
C ILE A 144 4.54 -6.67 9.11
N LEU A 145 3.49 -5.90 8.85
CA LEU A 145 3.31 -4.58 9.42
C LEU A 145 2.23 -4.65 10.50
N GLU A 146 2.60 -4.36 11.74
CA GLU A 146 1.67 -4.30 12.85
C GLU A 146 1.37 -2.85 13.22
N ASN A 147 0.11 -2.45 13.01
CA ASN A 147 -0.42 -1.13 13.39
C ASN A 147 0.39 0.07 12.86
N VAL A 148 0.97 -0.04 11.67
CA VAL A 148 1.67 1.07 11.02
C VAL A 148 0.65 2.04 10.45
N VAL A 149 0.22 3.02 11.26
CA VAL A 149 -0.89 3.93 10.95
C VAL A 149 -0.52 5.08 10.01
N ASN A 150 0.78 5.40 9.84
CA ASN A 150 1.20 6.50 8.97
C ASN A 150 1.33 6.02 7.52
N PRO A 151 0.51 6.53 6.58
CA PRO A 151 0.56 6.12 5.18
C PRO A 151 1.89 6.47 4.48
N THR A 152 2.64 7.45 5.01
CA THR A 152 4.00 7.76 4.53
C THR A 152 4.95 6.60 4.81
N ASN A 153 4.89 6.03 6.02
CA ASN A 153 5.72 4.90 6.41
C ASN A 153 5.33 3.64 5.65
N VAL A 154 4.03 3.35 5.53
CA VAL A 154 3.55 2.24 4.70
C VAL A 154 4.10 2.36 3.28
N GLY A 155 3.96 3.53 2.64
CA GLY A 155 4.49 3.75 1.29
C GLY A 155 6.01 3.59 1.18
N ALA A 156 6.77 4.07 2.16
CA ALA A 156 8.22 3.94 2.19
C ALA A 156 8.67 2.48 2.41
N ILE A 157 7.97 1.73 3.27
CA ILE A 157 8.20 0.30 3.50
C ILE A 157 7.96 -0.49 2.20
N PHE A 158 6.84 -0.25 1.49
CA PHE A 158 6.58 -0.89 0.20
C PHE A 158 7.65 -0.58 -0.85
N ARG A 159 8.19 0.65 -0.83
CA ARG A 159 9.29 1.01 -1.72
C ARG A 159 10.56 0.23 -1.41
N SER A 160 10.89 0.09 -0.14
CA SER A 160 12.02 -0.72 0.32
C SER A 160 11.81 -2.20 0.03
N ALA A 161 10.60 -2.73 0.29
CA ALA A 161 10.23 -4.11 0.03
C ALA A 161 10.41 -4.48 -1.46
N ALA A 162 9.90 -3.63 -2.37
CA ALA A 162 10.08 -3.81 -3.80
C ALA A 162 11.55 -3.75 -4.24
N ALA A 163 12.30 -2.78 -3.71
CA ALA A 163 13.70 -2.57 -4.08
C ALA A 163 14.62 -3.69 -3.57
N LEU A 164 14.28 -4.28 -2.44
CA LEU A 164 15.11 -5.27 -1.73
C LEU A 164 14.57 -6.70 -1.84
N GLY A 165 13.58 -6.93 -2.71
CA GLY A 165 13.15 -8.26 -3.13
C GLY A 165 12.35 -9.02 -2.08
N MET A 166 11.53 -8.34 -1.27
CA MET A 166 10.52 -8.99 -0.45
C MET A 166 9.44 -9.61 -1.34
N ASP A 167 9.04 -10.83 -1.04
CA ASP A 167 8.07 -11.58 -1.84
C ASP A 167 6.62 -11.12 -1.58
N ALA A 168 6.32 -10.68 -0.33
CA ALA A 168 5.00 -10.14 0.04
C ALA A 168 5.09 -9.21 1.26
N VAL A 169 4.03 -8.40 1.43
CA VAL A 169 3.78 -7.60 2.63
C VAL A 169 2.42 -7.97 3.21
N LEU A 170 2.38 -8.35 4.47
CA LEU A 170 1.16 -8.65 5.21
C LEU A 170 0.90 -7.54 6.22
N LEU A 171 -0.34 -7.12 6.39
CA LEU A 171 -0.70 -6.00 7.25
C LEU A 171 -1.73 -6.43 8.29
N THR A 172 -1.61 -5.98 9.53
CA THR A 172 -2.73 -6.04 10.47
C THR A 172 -3.79 -4.99 10.10
N THR A 173 -5.02 -5.20 10.54
CA THR A 173 -6.16 -4.30 10.24
C THR A 173 -5.97 -2.88 10.76
N GLY A 174 -5.11 -2.66 11.75
CA GLY A 174 -4.74 -1.33 12.27
C GLY A 174 -3.79 -0.54 11.37
N CYS A 175 -3.25 -1.11 10.30
CA CYS A 175 -2.36 -0.40 9.38
C CYS A 175 -3.13 0.54 8.45
N SER A 176 -2.48 1.65 8.06
CA SER A 176 -2.95 2.46 6.93
C SER A 176 -3.00 1.64 5.65
N ASN A 177 -4.06 1.85 4.88
CA ASN A 177 -4.24 1.13 3.62
C ASN A 177 -3.16 1.51 2.59
N PRO A 178 -2.47 0.52 1.96
CA PRO A 178 -1.45 0.78 0.94
C PRO A 178 -1.95 1.53 -0.29
N LEU A 179 -3.26 1.49 -0.56
CA LEU A 179 -3.89 2.22 -1.68
C LEU A 179 -4.38 3.63 -1.30
N TYR A 180 -4.03 4.13 -0.13
CA TYR A 180 -4.22 5.55 0.16
C TYR A 180 -3.30 6.39 -0.72
N ARG A 181 -3.80 7.50 -1.24
CA ARG A 181 -3.10 8.39 -2.18
C ARG A 181 -1.67 8.72 -1.71
N ARG A 182 -1.50 8.98 -0.40
CA ARG A 182 -0.19 9.29 0.18
C ARG A 182 0.76 8.10 0.13
N ALA A 183 0.30 6.90 0.45
CA ALA A 183 1.11 5.68 0.41
C ALA A 183 1.53 5.35 -1.04
N ILE A 184 0.58 5.39 -1.99
CA ILE A 184 0.86 5.21 -3.42
C ILE A 184 1.92 6.21 -3.90
N ARG A 185 1.79 7.49 -3.53
CA ARG A 185 2.72 8.55 -3.95
C ARG A 185 4.11 8.35 -3.38
N VAL A 186 4.23 8.08 -2.08
CA VAL A 186 5.53 7.87 -1.40
C VAL A 186 6.22 6.62 -1.93
N SER A 187 5.48 5.55 -2.15
CA SER A 187 6.00 4.33 -2.76
C SER A 187 6.38 4.49 -4.23
N MET A 188 5.99 5.60 -4.86
CA MET A 188 6.09 5.74 -6.34
C MET A 188 5.36 4.63 -7.08
N GLY A 189 4.29 4.06 -6.49
CA GLY A 189 3.51 2.96 -7.05
C GLY A 189 4.10 1.57 -6.87
N THR A 190 5.14 1.39 -6.03
CA THR A 190 5.66 0.03 -5.75
C THR A 190 4.70 -0.82 -4.94
N VAL A 191 3.67 -0.22 -4.32
CA VAL A 191 2.52 -0.96 -3.73
C VAL A 191 1.83 -1.88 -4.75
N PHE A 192 1.97 -1.65 -6.04
CA PHE A 192 1.47 -2.49 -7.12
C PHE A 192 2.46 -3.56 -7.58
N GLN A 193 3.71 -3.50 -7.13
CA GLN A 193 4.78 -4.42 -7.55
C GLN A 193 5.05 -5.51 -6.50
N VAL A 194 4.71 -5.29 -5.24
CA VAL A 194 4.83 -6.27 -4.17
C VAL A 194 3.43 -6.75 -3.79
N PRO A 195 3.14 -8.04 -3.88
CA PRO A 195 1.86 -8.59 -3.43
C PRO A 195 1.62 -8.30 -1.94
N TRP A 196 0.37 -8.02 -1.58
CA TRP A 196 0.03 -7.75 -0.18
C TRP A 196 -1.41 -8.13 0.16
N THR A 197 -1.67 -8.38 1.43
CA THR A 197 -3.01 -8.62 1.97
C THR A 197 -3.05 -8.32 3.47
N TYR A 198 -4.25 -8.34 4.05
CA TYR A 198 -4.42 -8.22 5.50
C TYR A 198 -4.32 -9.58 6.19
N LEU A 199 -3.80 -9.56 7.42
CA LEU A 199 -3.82 -10.69 8.36
C LEU A 199 -5.13 -10.66 9.15
N GLY A 200 -5.69 -11.84 9.43
CA GLY A 200 -6.98 -12.00 10.10
C GLY A 200 -8.08 -12.42 9.13
N GLU A 201 -9.25 -12.76 9.65
CA GLU A 201 -10.41 -13.09 8.82
C GLU A 201 -10.73 -11.93 7.89
N GLU A 202 -11.28 -12.23 6.71
CA GLU A 202 -11.83 -11.23 5.78
C GLU A 202 -12.84 -10.35 6.53
N THR A 203 -12.34 -9.33 7.19
CA THR A 203 -13.17 -8.42 7.93
C THR A 203 -14.03 -7.65 6.96
N LYS A 204 -15.32 -7.72 7.14
CA LYS A 204 -16.24 -6.66 6.75
C LYS A 204 -15.53 -5.33 7.00
N PRO A 205 -15.58 -4.37 6.08
CA PRO A 205 -14.87 -3.10 6.22
C PRO A 205 -15.37 -2.37 7.49
N GLU A 206 -14.69 -2.59 8.60
CA GLU A 206 -14.96 -1.87 9.83
C GLU A 206 -14.17 -0.57 9.83
N THR A 207 -14.92 0.50 9.96
CA THR A 207 -14.57 1.86 10.37
C THR A 207 -13.08 2.21 10.35
N VAL A 208 -12.63 2.68 9.19
CA VAL A 208 -11.33 3.35 9.05
C VAL A 208 -11.32 4.56 10.00
N ARG A 209 -10.53 4.50 11.06
CA ARG A 209 -10.23 5.67 11.88
C ARG A 209 -9.56 6.71 10.99
N ASN A 210 -10.22 7.83 10.83
CA ASN A 210 -9.71 8.96 10.06
C ASN A 210 -8.59 9.61 10.89
N PRO A 211 -7.30 9.55 10.49
CA PRO A 211 -6.22 10.16 11.26
C PRO A 211 -6.27 11.70 11.30
N ASP A 212 -7.13 12.32 10.50
CA ASP A 212 -7.26 13.78 10.41
C ASP A 212 -8.49 14.34 11.16
N SER A 213 -9.23 13.52 11.90
CA SER A 213 -10.30 14.01 12.77
C SER A 213 -9.72 14.46 14.11
N GLU A 214 -9.32 15.74 14.21
CA GLU A 214 -9.27 16.42 15.49
C GLU A 214 -10.70 16.45 16.06
N GLU A 215 -10.96 15.64 17.09
CA GLU A 215 -12.19 15.68 17.84
C GLU A 215 -12.27 17.06 18.55
N GLU A 216 -13.13 17.93 18.05
CA GLU A 216 -13.61 19.06 18.82
C GLU A 216 -14.32 18.50 20.07
N LYS A 217 -13.67 18.64 21.22
CA LYS A 217 -14.26 18.32 22.53
C LYS A 217 -15.35 19.32 22.85
N GLU A 218 -16.60 18.94 22.64
CA GLU A 218 -17.70 19.63 23.32
C GLU A 218 -17.72 19.27 24.82
N PRO A 219 -17.86 20.25 25.73
CA PRO A 219 -17.91 19.99 27.15
C PRO A 219 -19.33 19.60 27.60
N GLY A 220 -19.46 18.42 28.15
CA GLY A 220 -20.45 18.12 29.18
C GLY A 220 -21.73 17.44 28.73
N THR A 221 -21.78 16.12 28.91
CA THR A 221 -22.87 15.45 29.66
C THR A 221 -22.39 14.03 29.98
N GLY A 222 -22.19 13.76 31.28
CA GLY A 222 -21.80 12.44 31.75
C GLY A 222 -22.96 11.44 31.60
N ILE A 223 -22.75 10.47 30.70
CA ILE A 223 -23.43 9.18 30.73
C ILE A 223 -22.30 8.16 30.63
N GLU A 224 -21.96 7.55 31.75
CA GLU A 224 -21.15 6.34 31.79
C GLU A 224 -21.88 5.26 31.00
N ARG A 225 -21.45 5.05 29.74
CA ARG A 225 -21.76 3.82 29.04
C ARG A 225 -20.74 2.77 29.51
N ASN A 226 -21.23 1.78 30.24
CA ASN A 226 -20.54 0.52 30.45
C ASN A 226 -20.29 -0.09 29.06
N LEU A 227 -19.11 0.16 28.51
CA LEU A 227 -18.58 -0.62 27.39
C LEU A 227 -18.17 -1.95 27.97
N GLU A 228 -18.92 -3.00 27.64
CA GLU A 228 -18.42 -4.35 27.78
C GLU A 228 -17.07 -4.44 27.06
N PRO A 229 -16.07 -5.18 27.59
CA PRO A 229 -14.78 -5.30 26.95
C PRO A 229 -15.02 -5.94 25.58
N GLU A 230 -14.86 -5.15 24.53
CA GLU A 230 -14.82 -5.67 23.16
C GLU A 230 -13.85 -6.85 23.17
N GLU A 231 -14.33 -8.01 22.69
CA GLU A 231 -13.57 -9.23 22.53
C GLU A 231 -12.26 -8.85 21.83
N LYS A 232 -11.14 -9.10 22.51
CA LYS A 232 -9.80 -8.89 21.96
C LYS A 232 -9.76 -9.65 20.64
N ALA A 233 -9.74 -8.93 19.54
CA ALA A 233 -9.53 -9.52 18.23
C ALA A 233 -8.35 -10.49 18.36
N ASP A 234 -8.54 -11.70 17.88
CA ASP A 234 -7.62 -12.85 18.04
C ASP A 234 -6.27 -12.54 17.36
N SER A 235 -5.44 -11.76 18.08
CA SER A 235 -4.12 -11.31 17.64
C SER A 235 -3.11 -12.47 17.53
N GLY A 236 -3.46 -13.65 18.01
CA GLY A 236 -2.57 -14.82 18.09
C GLY A 236 -2.68 -15.83 16.96
N ASN A 237 -3.60 -15.67 16.03
CA ASN A 237 -3.88 -16.70 15.02
C ASN A 237 -2.97 -16.60 13.77
N TRP A 238 -2.50 -15.41 13.40
CA TRP A 238 -1.70 -15.23 12.18
C TRP A 238 -0.27 -15.77 12.32
N GLN A 239 0.35 -15.73 13.52
CA GLN A 239 1.66 -16.34 13.74
C GLN A 239 1.57 -17.85 13.53
N LYS A 240 0.54 -18.51 14.09
CA LYS A 240 0.31 -19.94 13.88
C LYS A 240 0.11 -20.26 12.39
N GLN A 241 -0.66 -19.46 11.66
CA GLN A 241 -0.86 -19.62 10.22
C GLN A 241 0.48 -19.53 9.46
N LEU A 242 1.36 -18.59 9.81
CA LEU A 242 2.68 -18.46 9.18
C LEU A 242 3.61 -19.63 9.54
N HIS A 243 3.58 -20.13 10.78
CA HIS A 243 4.32 -21.33 11.15
C HIS A 243 3.85 -22.56 10.37
N GLU A 244 2.54 -22.74 10.18
CA GLU A 244 1.97 -23.81 9.33
C GLU A 244 2.42 -23.69 7.86
N LEU A 245 2.68 -22.47 7.38
CA LEU A 245 3.25 -22.19 6.07
C LEU A 245 4.79 -22.32 6.03
N GLY A 246 5.41 -22.66 7.17
CA GLY A 246 6.84 -22.92 7.31
C GLY A 246 7.70 -21.68 7.49
N PHE A 247 7.15 -20.55 7.89
CA PHE A 247 7.93 -19.35 8.18
C PHE A 247 8.48 -19.36 9.60
N HIS A 248 9.74 -19.00 9.72
CA HIS A 248 10.35 -18.54 10.97
C HIS A 248 10.03 -17.05 11.15
N THR A 249 9.50 -16.69 12.30
CA THR A 249 9.00 -15.32 12.55
C THR A 249 9.98 -14.55 13.42
N VAL A 250 10.34 -13.32 13.03
CA VAL A 250 11.27 -12.47 13.78
C VAL A 250 10.63 -11.12 14.10
N ALA A 251 10.56 -10.80 15.40
CA ALA A 251 10.06 -9.52 15.89
C ALA A 251 11.18 -8.48 15.90
N MET A 252 11.05 -7.40 15.11
CA MET A 252 11.99 -6.28 15.13
C MET A 252 11.75 -5.43 16.39
N ALA A 253 12.44 -5.74 17.49
CA ALA A 253 12.29 -5.06 18.76
C ALA A 253 13.60 -5.08 19.56
N LEU A 254 13.73 -4.13 20.50
CA LEU A 254 14.87 -4.07 21.42
C LEU A 254 14.51 -4.74 22.74
N LYS A 255 15.08 -5.91 23.00
CA LYS A 255 14.98 -6.67 24.26
C LYS A 255 16.38 -7.09 24.69
N GLU A 256 16.54 -7.49 25.97
CA GLU A 256 17.84 -7.90 26.53
C GLU A 256 18.42 -9.14 25.83
N ASP A 257 17.54 -10.03 25.35
CA ASP A 257 17.86 -11.31 24.70
C ASP A 257 17.72 -11.26 23.17
N SER A 258 17.59 -10.05 22.57
CA SER A 258 17.45 -9.91 21.13
C SER A 258 18.70 -10.35 20.39
N LEU A 259 18.53 -11.13 19.33
CA LEU A 259 19.59 -11.44 18.38
C LEU A 259 19.98 -10.18 17.60
N SER A 260 21.26 -10.07 17.25
CA SER A 260 21.67 -9.03 16.32
C SER A 260 21.18 -9.35 14.91
N ILE A 261 20.79 -8.31 14.17
CA ILE A 261 20.25 -8.48 12.81
C ILE A 261 21.23 -9.15 11.83
N ASP A 262 22.52 -9.16 12.14
CA ASP A 262 23.58 -9.80 11.36
C ASP A 262 23.88 -11.25 11.81
N ASP A 263 23.07 -11.82 12.73
CA ASP A 263 23.23 -13.19 13.14
C ASP A 263 23.08 -14.16 11.95
N PRO A 264 24.08 -15.03 11.71
CA PRO A 264 24.06 -15.97 10.59
C PRO A 264 22.87 -16.93 10.60
N LYS A 265 22.28 -17.23 11.78
CA LYS A 265 21.08 -18.07 11.91
C LYS A 265 19.93 -17.50 11.07
N LEU A 266 19.66 -16.22 11.19
CA LEU A 266 18.56 -15.56 10.51
C LEU A 266 18.70 -15.56 8.97
N MET A 267 19.93 -15.40 8.49
CA MET A 267 20.21 -15.40 7.05
C MET A 267 20.10 -16.78 6.42
N ASN A 268 20.26 -17.84 7.20
CA ASN A 268 20.19 -19.23 6.73
C ASN A 268 18.75 -19.79 6.76
N GLU A 269 17.79 -19.07 7.34
CA GLU A 269 16.38 -19.50 7.35
C GLU A 269 15.85 -19.57 5.91
N ASP A 270 15.20 -20.68 5.56
CA ASP A 270 14.62 -20.85 4.23
C ASP A 270 13.46 -19.92 4.01
N LYS A 271 12.56 -19.80 5.00
CA LYS A 271 11.42 -18.87 4.99
C LYS A 271 11.47 -18.00 6.24
N LEU A 272 11.50 -16.68 6.04
CA LEU A 272 11.56 -15.70 7.11
C LEU A 272 10.46 -14.65 7.00
N ALA A 273 9.74 -14.43 8.12
CA ALA A 273 8.75 -13.39 8.26
C ALA A 273 9.26 -12.30 9.21
N ILE A 274 9.42 -11.08 8.71
CA ILE A 274 9.99 -9.94 9.45
C ILE A 274 8.85 -9.06 9.94
N VAL A 275 8.65 -9.00 11.26
CA VAL A 275 7.56 -8.26 11.91
C VAL A 275 8.04 -6.88 12.33
N LEU A 276 7.36 -5.85 11.85
CA LEU A 276 7.67 -4.44 12.08
C LEU A 276 6.48 -3.75 12.76
N GLY A 277 6.72 -3.12 13.88
CA GLY A 277 5.69 -2.42 14.66
C GLY A 277 5.52 -0.96 14.30
N THR A 278 4.53 -0.33 14.94
CA THR A 278 4.27 1.11 14.81
C THR A 278 5.39 1.96 15.43
N GLU A 279 5.40 3.25 15.08
CA GLU A 279 6.28 4.24 15.71
C GLU A 279 5.79 4.54 17.13
N GLY A 280 6.72 4.67 18.06
CA GLY A 280 6.46 4.95 19.48
C GLY A 280 6.29 3.67 20.29
N ASP A 281 5.14 3.01 20.21
CA ASP A 281 4.83 1.82 21.03
C ASP A 281 5.52 0.54 20.53
N GLY A 282 5.96 0.52 19.26
CA GLY A 282 6.59 -0.65 18.65
C GLY A 282 5.63 -1.80 18.41
N LEU A 283 6.10 -3.04 18.62
CA LEU A 283 5.29 -4.25 18.54
C LEU A 283 4.59 -4.53 19.88
N ALA A 284 3.39 -5.09 19.83
CA ALA A 284 2.69 -5.55 21.02
C ALA A 284 3.51 -6.62 21.77
N PRO A 285 3.51 -6.62 23.11
CA PRO A 285 4.24 -7.62 23.88
C PRO A 285 3.84 -9.06 23.53
N GLU A 286 2.57 -9.28 23.24
CA GLU A 286 2.01 -10.57 22.84
C GLU A 286 2.56 -11.00 21.47
N THR A 287 2.71 -10.07 20.53
CA THR A 287 3.31 -10.32 19.23
C THR A 287 4.77 -10.71 19.35
N ILE A 288 5.54 -9.98 20.18
CA ILE A 288 6.94 -10.30 20.43
C ILE A 288 7.08 -11.70 21.05
N ALA A 289 6.24 -12.01 22.03
CA ALA A 289 6.27 -13.31 22.73
C ALA A 289 5.87 -14.50 21.85
N ALA A 290 5.08 -14.25 20.79
CA ALA A 290 4.60 -15.26 19.85
C ALA A 290 5.54 -15.47 18.65
N CYS A 291 6.53 -14.62 18.44
CA CYS A 291 7.55 -14.80 17.41
C CYS A 291 8.65 -15.77 17.89
N ASP A 292 9.30 -16.43 16.92
CA ASP A 292 10.37 -17.40 17.21
C ASP A 292 11.63 -16.74 17.77
N ASP A 293 11.99 -15.57 17.24
CA ASP A 293 13.12 -14.78 17.74
C ASP A 293 12.77 -13.29 17.81
N THR A 294 13.41 -12.57 18.71
CA THR A 294 13.44 -11.11 18.74
C THR A 294 14.76 -10.63 18.15
N VAL A 295 14.71 -9.66 17.26
CA VAL A 295 15.87 -9.18 16.49
C VAL A 295 16.03 -7.68 16.66
N CYS A 296 17.24 -7.23 16.95
CA CYS A 296 17.56 -5.80 17.05
C CYS A 296 18.58 -5.36 16.00
N ILE A 297 18.47 -4.09 15.59
CA ILE A 297 19.50 -3.38 14.85
C ILE A 297 20.42 -2.74 15.91
N PRO A 298 21.72 -3.10 15.98
CA PRO A 298 22.63 -2.47 16.94
C PRO A 298 22.72 -0.96 16.70
N MET A 299 22.43 -0.17 17.73
CA MET A 299 22.44 1.28 17.68
C MET A 299 23.66 1.87 18.39
N ALA A 300 24.08 3.08 17.96
CA ALA A 300 25.14 3.85 18.61
C ALA A 300 24.55 5.03 19.40
N HIS A 301 25.35 5.62 20.26
CA HIS A 301 25.04 6.87 20.97
C HIS A 301 23.77 6.88 21.83
N GLY A 302 23.29 5.69 22.28
CA GLY A 302 22.08 5.60 23.10
C GLY A 302 20.79 5.90 22.35
N VAL A 303 20.80 5.75 21.02
CA VAL A 303 19.56 5.80 20.21
C VAL A 303 18.81 4.48 20.36
N ASP A 304 17.55 4.52 20.75
CA ASP A 304 16.75 3.33 21.06
C ASP A 304 16.12 2.70 19.80
N SER A 305 15.77 3.52 18.79
CA SER A 305 15.07 3.04 17.60
C SER A 305 15.31 3.92 16.37
N LEU A 306 15.01 3.35 15.19
CA LEU A 306 14.89 4.08 13.92
C LEU A 306 13.38 4.25 13.59
N ASN A 307 13.08 5.25 12.77
CA ASN A 307 11.78 5.30 12.09
C ASN A 307 11.51 3.95 11.40
N VAL A 308 10.28 3.44 11.49
CA VAL A 308 9.93 2.09 11.00
C VAL A 308 10.27 1.85 9.53
N ALA A 309 10.14 2.89 8.68
CA ALA A 309 10.52 2.77 7.28
C ALA A 309 12.05 2.66 7.08
N ALA A 310 12.84 3.33 7.93
CA ALA A 310 14.30 3.17 7.92
C ALA A 310 14.72 1.80 8.46
N ALA A 311 14.12 1.36 9.58
CA ALA A 311 14.34 0.03 10.15
C ALA A 311 14.00 -1.07 9.14
N SER A 312 12.88 -0.94 8.42
CA SER A 312 12.48 -1.90 7.38
C SER A 312 13.52 -1.99 6.26
N ALA A 313 14.08 -0.87 5.81
CA ALA A 313 15.09 -0.89 4.75
C ALA A 313 16.37 -1.63 5.19
N VAL A 314 16.81 -1.42 6.44
CA VAL A 314 17.96 -2.14 7.01
C VAL A 314 17.65 -3.62 7.15
N ALA A 315 16.47 -3.97 7.68
CA ALA A 315 16.05 -5.35 7.86
C ALA A 315 15.94 -6.09 6.52
N PHE A 316 15.32 -5.49 5.51
CA PHE A 316 15.17 -6.10 4.18
C PHE A 316 16.50 -6.22 3.45
N TRP A 317 17.43 -5.28 3.62
CA TRP A 317 18.78 -5.39 3.08
C TRP A 317 19.57 -6.54 3.72
N GLN A 318 19.51 -6.67 5.04
CA GLN A 318 20.30 -7.68 5.77
C GLN A 318 19.68 -9.07 5.66
N LEU A 319 18.36 -9.19 5.86
CA LEU A 319 17.65 -10.45 5.95
C LEU A 319 16.94 -10.88 4.65
N GLY A 320 16.90 -9.99 3.66
CA GLY A 320 16.35 -10.28 2.33
C GLY A 320 17.17 -11.32 1.59
N ARG A 321 16.64 -11.78 0.44
CA ARG A 321 17.31 -12.82 -0.36
C ARG A 321 18.71 -12.38 -0.80
N GLN A 322 19.67 -13.28 -0.66
CA GLN A 322 21.01 -13.13 -1.23
C GLN A 322 21.00 -13.12 -2.79
N ALA A 323 19.90 -13.51 -3.45
CA ALA A 323 19.77 -13.56 -4.91
C ALA A 323 20.09 -12.23 -5.63
N HIS A 324 20.05 -11.09 -4.92
CA HIS A 324 20.49 -9.82 -5.51
C HIS A 324 22.01 -9.65 -5.57
N LYS A 325 22.80 -10.39 -4.79
CA LYS A 325 24.27 -10.33 -4.88
C LYS A 325 24.77 -10.92 -6.19
N ASP A 326 24.09 -11.96 -6.69
CA ASP A 326 24.48 -12.62 -7.94
C ASP A 326 24.03 -11.84 -9.19
N ASN A 327 22.94 -11.06 -9.11
CA ASN A 327 22.43 -10.24 -10.21
C ASN A 327 23.11 -8.88 -10.37
N CYS A 328 23.67 -8.29 -9.31
CA CYS A 328 24.42 -7.04 -9.43
C CYS A 328 25.69 -7.17 -10.27
N CYS A 329 26.29 -8.35 -10.36
CA CYS A 329 27.46 -8.59 -11.21
C CYS A 329 27.10 -8.73 -12.70
N ASN A 330 25.83 -8.97 -13.05
CA ASN A 330 25.36 -9.11 -14.44
C ASN A 330 24.61 -7.91 -15.01
N MET A 331 24.39 -6.85 -14.23
CA MET A 331 23.73 -5.59 -14.69
C MET A 331 24.74 -4.56 -15.25
N ASN A 332 25.72 -5.00 -16.02
CA ASN A 332 26.42 -4.08 -16.92
C ASN A 332 25.57 -3.94 -18.19
N SER A 333 24.83 -2.83 -18.32
CA SER A 333 24.65 -2.06 -19.56
C SER A 333 23.49 -1.07 -19.65
N ASN A 334 22.59 -0.89 -18.67
CA ASN A 334 21.46 0.03 -18.89
C ASN A 334 21.09 0.97 -17.71
N TYR A 335 21.98 1.26 -16.78
CA TYR A 335 21.78 2.35 -15.84
C TYR A 335 22.67 3.55 -16.20
N GLN A 336 22.12 4.49 -16.94
CA GLN A 336 22.64 5.84 -16.91
C GLN A 336 22.39 6.39 -15.49
N LEU A 337 23.47 6.55 -14.75
CA LEU A 337 23.54 7.19 -13.46
C LEU A 337 23.07 8.63 -13.59
N TRP A 338 22.30 9.05 -12.61
CA TRP A 338 21.85 10.41 -12.36
C TRP A 338 22.96 11.46 -12.56
N GLU A 339 22.83 12.30 -13.58
CA GLU A 339 23.34 13.67 -13.61
C GLU A 339 22.20 14.67 -13.42
#